data_4a8a25b8eb9c2cfcd59bab60ceb08d7b
#
_entry.id   4a8a25b8eb9c2cfcd59bab60ceb08d7b
#
_cell.length_a   1.000
_cell.length_b   1.000
_cell.length_c   1.000
_cell.angle_alpha   90.00
_cell.angle_beta   90.00
_cell.angle_gamma   90.00
#
_symmetry.space_group_name_H-M   'P 1'
#
loop_
_entity.id
_entity.type
_entity.pdbx_description
1 polymer ?
#
loop_
_entity_poly.entity_id
_entity_poly.type
_entity_poly.pdbx_seq_one_letter_code
_entity_poly.pdbx_strand_id
1 'polypeptide(L)'
;MTTTSLPKNYKAIHQISQRLKFNQISEDEVGVLLRLLVASKPGAVVLELGTGTGMGLAWLIEGLDAQGQITTIEKDEKLIQIAQSYFQEEDRIHFINEDANQWILKNNNLQFDLIFADTWAGKFSDLDTVLKMVKPNGFYLIDDLNYQAHWSGFHQEKVLYLVEKLKYHPDFFT
;
A
#
# COMPACT_ATOMS: atom_id res chain seq x y z
N MET A 1 21.34 -18.79 -1.73
CA MET A 1 20.22 -17.89 -1.44
C MET A 1 20.63 -16.51 -1.87
N THR A 2 20.04 -15.98 -2.93
CA THR A 2 20.24 -14.59 -3.33
C THR A 2 19.55 -13.72 -2.28
N THR A 3 20.33 -13.03 -1.47
CA THR A 3 19.81 -12.05 -0.53
C THR A 3 19.14 -10.95 -1.34
N THR A 4 17.83 -10.87 -1.27
CA THR A 4 17.06 -9.74 -1.80
C THR A 4 17.62 -8.47 -1.17
N SER A 5 18.07 -7.51 -1.96
CA SER A 5 18.58 -6.23 -1.42
C SER A 5 17.42 -5.49 -0.74
N LEU A 6 17.62 -5.12 0.52
CA LEU A 6 16.65 -4.32 1.27
C LEU A 6 16.62 -2.88 0.72
N PRO A 7 15.47 -2.18 0.79
CA PRO A 7 15.37 -0.78 0.41
C PRO A 7 16.35 0.13 1.18
N LYS A 8 16.74 1.24 0.53
CA LYS A 8 17.69 2.22 1.11
C LYS A 8 17.36 2.60 2.56
N ASN A 9 16.10 2.88 2.86
CA ASN A 9 15.67 3.38 4.18
C ASN A 9 15.13 2.27 5.11
N TYR A 10 15.15 1.00 4.70
CA TYR A 10 14.57 -0.13 5.42
C TYR A 10 14.94 -0.18 6.90
N LYS A 11 16.27 -0.19 7.20
CA LYS A 11 16.75 -0.32 8.59
C LYS A 11 16.30 0.84 9.47
N ALA A 12 16.33 2.05 8.95
CA ALA A 12 15.94 3.25 9.69
C ALA A 12 14.43 3.25 9.99
N ILE A 13 13.61 2.90 9.00
CA ILE A 13 12.16 2.77 9.16
C ILE A 13 11.82 1.66 10.15
N HIS A 14 12.46 0.50 10.05
CA HIS A 14 12.25 -0.60 10.98
C HIS A 14 12.58 -0.20 12.44
N GLN A 15 13.71 0.51 12.65
CA GLN A 15 14.11 0.98 13.97
C GLN A 15 13.13 1.98 14.56
N ILE A 16 12.63 2.95 13.77
CA ILE A 16 11.66 3.92 14.28
C ILE A 16 10.31 3.26 14.58
N SER A 17 9.86 2.30 13.76
CA SER A 17 8.64 1.54 14.00
C SER A 17 8.72 0.79 15.34
N GLN A 18 9.84 0.14 15.63
CA GLN A 18 10.07 -0.52 16.92
C GLN A 18 10.02 0.47 18.10
N ARG A 19 10.66 1.63 17.98
CA ARG A 19 10.64 2.68 19.04
C ARG A 19 9.24 3.20 19.31
N LEU A 20 8.43 3.34 18.28
CA LEU A 20 7.04 3.77 18.38
C LEU A 20 6.09 2.66 18.78
N LYS A 21 6.56 1.41 18.87
CA LYS A 21 5.74 0.20 19.02
C LYS A 21 4.67 0.09 17.92
N PHE A 22 5.00 0.58 16.73
CA PHE A 22 4.17 0.44 15.53
C PHE A 22 4.46 -0.92 14.89
N ASN A 23 3.54 -1.86 15.06
CA ASN A 23 3.71 -3.26 14.65
C ASN A 23 3.02 -3.58 13.31
N GLN A 24 2.47 -2.57 12.63
CA GLN A 24 1.75 -2.71 11.37
C GLN A 24 2.65 -2.29 10.19
N ILE A 25 3.83 -2.89 10.12
CA ILE A 25 4.74 -2.70 8.98
C ILE A 25 4.60 -3.87 8.02
N SER A 26 4.59 -3.59 6.71
CA SER A 26 4.54 -4.63 5.68
C SER A 26 5.69 -5.62 5.83
N GLU A 27 5.40 -6.91 5.69
CA GLU A 27 6.39 -7.99 5.70
C GLU A 27 7.31 -7.94 4.47
N ASP A 28 8.51 -8.53 4.58
CA ASP A 28 9.50 -8.49 3.51
C ASP A 28 9.00 -9.16 2.22
N GLU A 29 8.23 -10.23 2.34
CA GLU A 29 7.63 -10.96 1.20
C GLU A 29 6.63 -10.07 0.44
N VAL A 30 5.80 -9.32 1.15
CA VAL A 30 4.89 -8.32 0.57
C VAL A 30 5.70 -7.22 -0.11
N GLY A 31 6.72 -6.71 0.57
CA GLY A 31 7.61 -5.69 0.03
C GLY A 31 8.32 -6.11 -1.27
N VAL A 32 8.85 -7.32 -1.32
CA VAL A 32 9.45 -7.88 -2.54
C VAL A 32 8.43 -7.95 -3.68
N LEU A 33 7.20 -8.39 -3.40
CA LEU A 33 6.13 -8.46 -4.38
C LEU A 33 5.77 -7.06 -4.91
N LEU A 34 5.60 -6.07 -4.01
CA LEU A 34 5.33 -4.68 -4.37
C LEU A 34 6.40 -4.15 -5.35
N ARG A 35 7.68 -4.30 -5.00
CA ARG A 35 8.80 -3.88 -5.84
C ARG A 35 8.78 -4.52 -7.22
N LEU A 36 8.54 -5.84 -7.29
CA LEU A 36 8.49 -6.56 -8.57
C LEU A 36 7.31 -6.13 -9.44
N LEU A 37 6.13 -5.94 -8.85
CA LEU A 37 4.95 -5.51 -9.58
C LEU A 37 5.12 -4.09 -10.13
N VAL A 38 5.67 -3.16 -9.34
CA VAL A 38 5.97 -1.80 -9.79
C VAL A 38 7.02 -1.83 -10.90
N ALA A 39 8.11 -2.56 -10.73
CA ALA A 39 9.18 -2.66 -11.74
C ALA A 39 8.70 -3.27 -13.07
N SER A 40 7.61 -4.03 -13.06
CA SER A 40 7.00 -4.59 -14.27
C SER A 40 6.22 -3.56 -15.11
N LYS A 41 6.03 -2.34 -14.58
CA LYS A 41 5.22 -1.27 -15.19
C LYS A 41 6.06 0.00 -15.39
N PRO A 42 6.71 0.19 -16.54
CA PRO A 42 7.44 1.43 -16.82
C PRO A 42 6.54 2.67 -16.70
N GLY A 43 7.02 3.69 -16.00
CA GLY A 43 6.26 4.90 -15.72
C GLY A 43 5.05 4.68 -14.82
N ALA A 44 5.08 3.68 -13.93
CA ALA A 44 3.96 3.30 -13.07
C ALA A 44 3.42 4.48 -12.27
N VAL A 45 2.09 4.62 -12.27
CA VAL A 45 1.34 5.50 -11.36
C VAL A 45 0.78 4.63 -10.24
N VAL A 46 1.26 4.83 -9.03
CA VAL A 46 0.99 3.98 -7.86
C VAL A 46 0.19 4.74 -6.81
N LEU A 47 -0.76 4.06 -6.18
CA LEU A 47 -1.48 4.53 -5.00
C LEU A 47 -1.18 3.60 -3.82
N GLU A 48 -0.78 4.17 -2.69
CA GLU A 48 -0.68 3.48 -1.41
C GLU A 48 -1.71 4.06 -0.44
N LEU A 49 -2.56 3.20 0.09
CA LEU A 49 -3.56 3.54 1.12
C LEU A 49 -3.07 3.00 2.47
N GLY A 50 -2.58 3.89 3.33
CA GLY A 50 -1.93 3.57 4.59
C GLY A 50 -0.41 3.61 4.47
N THR A 51 0.21 4.79 4.62
CA THR A 51 1.67 4.96 4.58
C THR A 51 2.35 4.38 5.82
N GLY A 52 1.70 4.50 6.98
CA GLY A 52 2.31 4.16 8.27
C GLY A 52 3.64 4.88 8.47
N THR A 53 4.67 4.14 8.86
CA THR A 53 6.03 4.65 8.99
C THR A 53 6.82 4.66 7.66
N GLY A 54 6.22 4.18 6.56
CA GLY A 54 6.79 4.18 5.21
C GLY A 54 7.49 2.90 4.79
N MET A 55 7.20 1.74 5.39
CA MET A 55 7.85 0.48 5.01
C MET A 55 7.37 0.00 3.62
N GLY A 56 6.06 -0.03 3.37
CA GLY A 56 5.51 -0.34 2.05
C GLY A 56 6.03 0.62 0.99
N LEU A 57 6.02 1.93 1.31
CA LEU A 57 6.54 2.99 0.45
C LEU A 57 8.02 2.77 0.07
N ALA A 58 8.85 2.32 1.02
CA ALA A 58 10.27 2.05 0.75
C ALA A 58 10.45 0.95 -0.32
N TRP A 59 9.63 -0.08 -0.29
CA TRP A 59 9.65 -1.13 -1.30
C TRP A 59 9.08 -0.68 -2.64
N LEU A 60 8.00 0.09 -2.64
CA LEU A 60 7.39 0.63 -3.84
C LEU A 60 8.36 1.52 -4.61
N ILE A 61 9.06 2.44 -3.92
CA ILE A 61 9.99 3.39 -4.57
C ILE A 61 11.20 2.70 -5.19
N GLU A 62 11.66 1.59 -4.61
CA GLU A 62 12.77 0.79 -5.17
C GLU A 62 12.40 0.07 -6.49
N GLY A 63 11.10 -0.17 -6.72
CA GLY A 63 10.61 -0.72 -7.98
C GLY A 63 10.31 0.34 -9.04
N LEU A 64 10.19 1.59 -8.64
CA LEU A 64 9.73 2.67 -9.50
C LEU A 64 10.88 3.19 -10.38
N ASP A 65 10.63 3.33 -11.67
CA ASP A 65 11.57 3.99 -12.59
C ASP A 65 11.51 5.53 -12.46
N ALA A 66 12.35 6.24 -13.21
CA ALA A 66 12.47 7.69 -13.14
C ALA A 66 11.20 8.45 -13.60
N GLN A 67 10.28 7.79 -14.31
CA GLN A 67 9.06 8.40 -14.85
C GLN A 67 7.83 8.05 -14.01
N GLY A 68 7.95 7.09 -13.10
CA GLY A 68 6.86 6.65 -12.25
C GLY A 68 6.58 7.63 -11.11
N GLN A 69 5.39 7.52 -10.51
CA GLN A 69 4.94 8.36 -9.39
C GLN A 69 4.15 7.55 -8.39
N ILE A 70 4.28 7.90 -7.11
CA ILE A 70 3.51 7.31 -6.02
C ILE A 70 2.71 8.40 -5.31
N THR A 71 1.40 8.18 -5.14
CA THR A 71 0.60 8.91 -4.17
C THR A 71 0.41 8.02 -2.95
N THR A 72 0.78 8.50 -1.77
CA THR A 72 0.64 7.76 -0.52
C THR A 72 -0.18 8.55 0.50
N ILE A 73 -1.09 7.87 1.19
CA ILE A 73 -2.11 8.50 2.04
C ILE A 73 -2.04 7.95 3.44
N GLU A 74 -1.94 8.86 4.41
CA GLU A 74 -1.91 8.54 5.84
C GLU A 74 -2.70 9.60 6.62
N LYS A 75 -3.60 9.16 7.50
CA LYS A 75 -4.40 10.05 8.33
C LYS A 75 -3.66 10.56 9.58
N ASP A 76 -2.74 9.76 10.10
CA ASP A 76 -1.95 10.14 11.28
C ASP A 76 -0.80 11.06 10.86
N GLU A 77 -0.91 12.34 11.25
CA GLU A 77 0.06 13.38 10.93
C GLU A 77 1.47 13.02 11.42
N LYS A 78 1.61 12.33 12.54
CA LYS A 78 2.93 11.95 13.07
C LYS A 78 3.58 10.87 12.20
N LEU A 79 2.80 9.88 11.78
CA LEU A 79 3.30 8.80 10.93
C LEU A 79 3.72 9.33 9.57
N ILE A 80 2.89 10.14 8.92
CA ILE A 80 3.25 10.69 7.61
C ILE A 80 4.47 11.61 7.67
N GLN A 81 4.64 12.43 8.72
CA GLN A 81 5.83 13.26 8.93
C GLN A 81 7.10 12.40 9.10
N ILE A 82 6.98 11.27 9.81
CA ILE A 82 8.07 10.30 9.94
C ILE A 82 8.43 9.72 8.59
N ALA A 83 7.45 9.23 7.82
CA ALA A 83 7.69 8.71 6.48
C ALA A 83 8.35 9.77 5.60
N GLN A 84 7.81 10.99 5.53
CA GLN A 84 8.38 12.10 4.77
C GLN A 84 9.86 12.36 5.10
N SER A 85 10.25 12.23 6.38
CA SER A 85 11.63 12.48 6.79
C SER A 85 12.66 11.55 6.16
N TYR A 86 12.24 10.36 5.72
CA TYR A 86 13.10 9.38 5.05
C TYR A 86 13.17 9.54 3.53
N PHE A 87 12.26 10.31 2.94
CA PHE A 87 12.12 10.46 1.49
C PHE A 87 12.16 11.93 1.03
N GLN A 88 12.86 12.80 1.76
CA GLN A 88 12.92 14.25 1.49
C GLN A 88 13.44 14.61 0.09
N GLU A 89 14.31 13.78 -0.47
CA GLU A 89 14.93 14.00 -1.78
C GLU A 89 14.21 13.24 -2.92
N GLU A 90 13.01 12.69 -2.63
CA GLU A 90 12.32 11.82 -3.57
C GLU A 90 11.08 12.52 -4.17
N ASP A 91 11.30 13.21 -5.28
CA ASP A 91 10.28 14.03 -5.96
C ASP A 91 9.15 13.21 -6.60
N ARG A 92 9.30 11.89 -6.71
CA ARG A 92 8.30 10.98 -7.28
C ARG A 92 7.19 10.61 -6.29
N ILE A 93 7.26 11.06 -5.03
CA ILE A 93 6.30 10.73 -3.97
C ILE A 93 5.43 11.92 -3.62
N HIS A 94 4.12 11.74 -3.71
CA HIS A 94 3.11 12.70 -3.28
C HIS A 94 2.50 12.23 -1.95
N PHE A 95 2.90 12.85 -0.85
CA PHE A 95 2.38 12.56 0.48
C PHE A 95 1.09 13.33 0.74
N ILE A 96 0.03 12.63 1.14
CA ILE A 96 -1.28 13.19 1.46
C ILE A 96 -1.64 12.85 2.90
N ASN A 97 -1.75 13.88 3.76
CA ASN A 97 -2.23 13.70 5.12
C ASN A 97 -3.75 13.88 5.16
N GLU A 98 -4.49 12.80 4.96
CA GLU A 98 -5.94 12.77 4.91
C GLU A 98 -6.47 11.36 5.27
N ASP A 99 -7.75 11.27 5.66
CA ASP A 99 -8.45 10.00 5.74
C ASP A 99 -8.62 9.40 4.34
N ALA A 100 -8.19 8.15 4.16
CA ALA A 100 -8.15 7.51 2.86
C ALA A 100 -9.56 7.34 2.23
N ASN A 101 -10.63 7.13 3.04
CA ASN A 101 -11.99 7.06 2.48
C ASN A 101 -12.41 8.42 1.90
N GLN A 102 -12.10 9.51 2.61
CA GLN A 102 -12.42 10.85 2.12
C GLN A 102 -11.64 11.19 0.84
N TRP A 103 -10.36 10.81 0.81
CA TRP A 103 -9.53 11.03 -0.37
C TRP A 103 -10.02 10.24 -1.58
N ILE A 104 -10.37 8.95 -1.41
CA ILE A 104 -10.93 8.10 -2.47
C ILE A 104 -12.20 8.72 -3.06
N LEU A 105 -13.12 9.19 -2.24
CA LEU A 105 -14.38 9.78 -2.72
C LEU A 105 -14.16 11.05 -3.54
N LYS A 106 -13.16 11.86 -3.19
CA LYS A 106 -12.81 13.11 -3.92
C LYS A 106 -12.06 12.84 -5.22
N ASN A 107 -11.35 11.72 -5.32
CA ASN A 107 -10.40 11.42 -6.39
C ASN A 107 -10.74 10.14 -7.18
N ASN A 108 -11.98 9.70 -7.14
CA ASN A 108 -12.45 8.43 -7.72
C ASN A 108 -12.37 8.36 -9.26
N ASN A 109 -12.02 9.45 -9.92
CA ASN A 109 -11.77 9.54 -11.36
C ASN A 109 -10.30 9.28 -11.75
N LEU A 110 -9.39 9.20 -10.77
CA LEU A 110 -7.99 8.88 -11.01
C LEU A 110 -7.82 7.37 -11.25
N GLN A 111 -6.78 7.01 -12.00
CA GLN A 111 -6.48 5.62 -12.30
C GLN A 111 -5.00 5.30 -12.09
N PHE A 112 -4.73 4.10 -11.57
CA PHE A 112 -3.41 3.66 -11.12
C PHE A 112 -3.02 2.33 -11.76
N ASP A 113 -1.72 2.15 -12.00
CA ASP A 113 -1.14 0.89 -12.48
C ASP A 113 -1.03 -0.15 -11.37
N LEU A 114 -0.84 0.34 -10.13
CA LEU A 114 -0.87 -0.48 -8.93
C LEU A 114 -1.54 0.30 -7.80
N ILE A 115 -2.45 -0.34 -7.07
CA ILE A 115 -2.99 0.15 -5.79
C ILE A 115 -2.60 -0.86 -4.71
N PHE A 116 -1.95 -0.37 -3.66
CA PHE A 116 -1.63 -1.12 -2.45
C PHE A 116 -2.52 -0.65 -1.31
N ALA A 117 -3.39 -1.54 -0.82
CA ALA A 117 -4.32 -1.26 0.27
C ALA A 117 -3.82 -1.88 1.58
N ASP A 118 -3.18 -1.07 2.42
CA ASP A 118 -2.66 -1.43 3.74
C ASP A 118 -3.38 -0.68 4.87
N THR A 119 -4.64 -0.38 4.66
CA THR A 119 -5.57 0.21 5.64
C THR A 119 -6.98 -0.33 5.42
N TRP A 120 -7.96 0.11 6.19
CA TRP A 120 -9.35 -0.34 6.04
C TRP A 120 -10.03 0.19 4.77
N ALA A 121 -9.65 1.40 4.35
CA ALA A 121 -10.10 1.98 3.10
C ALA A 121 -9.60 1.16 1.91
N GLY A 122 -10.48 0.91 0.96
CA GLY A 122 -10.21 0.03 -0.17
C GLY A 122 -10.38 -1.47 0.14
N LYS A 123 -10.24 -1.90 1.41
CA LYS A 123 -10.50 -3.29 1.85
C LYS A 123 -11.97 -3.48 2.26
N PHE A 124 -12.36 -2.83 3.35
CA PHE A 124 -13.65 -3.04 4.02
C PHE A 124 -14.63 -1.88 3.79
N SER A 125 -14.14 -0.77 3.26
CA SER A 125 -14.93 0.38 2.80
C SER A 125 -14.44 0.83 1.44
N ASP A 126 -15.33 1.38 0.62
CA ASP A 126 -15.06 1.94 -0.70
C ASP A 126 -14.38 0.99 -1.71
N LEU A 127 -14.40 -0.33 -1.47
CA LEU A 127 -13.75 -1.34 -2.31
C LEU A 127 -14.15 -1.19 -3.79
N ASP A 128 -15.46 -1.14 -4.09
CA ASP A 128 -15.95 -1.08 -5.47
C ASP A 128 -15.53 0.22 -6.18
N THR A 129 -15.30 1.29 -5.40
CA THR A 129 -14.77 2.56 -5.92
C THR A 129 -13.30 2.41 -6.25
N VAL A 130 -12.51 1.86 -5.33
CA VAL A 130 -11.06 1.68 -5.51
C VAL A 130 -10.75 0.69 -6.64
N LEU A 131 -11.53 -0.39 -6.78
CA LEU A 131 -11.36 -1.32 -7.90
C LEU A 131 -11.51 -0.64 -9.27
N LYS A 132 -12.40 0.34 -9.42
CA LYS A 132 -12.56 1.14 -10.65
C LYS A 132 -11.39 2.09 -10.90
N MET A 133 -10.59 2.39 -9.87
CA MET A 133 -9.38 3.20 -9.98
C MET A 133 -8.16 2.38 -10.45
N VAL A 134 -8.27 1.07 -10.57
CA VAL A 134 -7.24 0.23 -11.17
C VAL A 134 -7.34 0.29 -12.68
N LYS A 135 -6.25 0.64 -13.36
CA LYS A 135 -6.17 0.63 -14.83
C LYS A 135 -6.35 -0.80 -15.37
N PRO A 136 -6.80 -0.96 -16.63
CA PRO A 136 -6.73 -2.26 -17.30
C PRO A 136 -5.31 -2.83 -17.24
N ASN A 137 -5.19 -4.11 -16.88
CA ASN A 137 -3.92 -4.80 -16.59
C ASN A 137 -3.14 -4.22 -15.40
N GLY A 138 -3.76 -3.40 -14.57
CA GLY A 138 -3.19 -2.94 -13.30
C GLY A 138 -3.28 -4.00 -12.21
N PHE A 139 -2.69 -3.67 -11.06
CA PHE A 139 -2.68 -4.55 -9.89
C PHE A 139 -3.41 -3.91 -8.72
N TYR A 140 -4.17 -4.72 -8.01
CA TYR A 140 -4.73 -4.37 -6.71
C TYR A 140 -4.17 -5.34 -5.67
N LEU A 141 -3.30 -4.85 -4.80
CA LEU A 141 -2.69 -5.65 -3.73
C LEU A 141 -3.27 -5.24 -2.39
N ILE A 142 -3.65 -6.23 -1.60
CA ILE A 142 -4.25 -6.03 -0.28
C ILE A 142 -3.39 -6.75 0.75
N ASP A 143 -2.96 -6.03 1.78
CA ASP A 143 -2.24 -6.61 2.90
C ASP A 143 -3.18 -7.16 3.99
N ASP A 144 -2.65 -7.94 4.93
CA ASP A 144 -3.36 -8.45 6.12
C ASP A 144 -4.65 -9.26 5.81
N LEU A 145 -4.59 -10.18 4.84
CA LEU A 145 -5.70 -11.11 4.57
C LEU A 145 -5.49 -12.51 5.18
N ASN A 146 -4.29 -12.82 5.66
CA ASN A 146 -4.01 -14.08 6.33
C ASN A 146 -4.53 -14.05 7.78
N TYR A 147 -5.13 -15.15 8.22
CA TYR A 147 -5.62 -15.28 9.59
C TYR A 147 -4.55 -14.94 10.63
N GLN A 148 -4.92 -14.09 11.59
CA GLN A 148 -4.09 -13.74 12.73
C GLN A 148 -4.85 -14.07 14.03
N ALA A 149 -4.23 -14.81 14.93
CA ALA A 149 -4.89 -15.31 16.14
C ALA A 149 -5.42 -14.22 17.09
N HIS A 150 -4.90 -12.98 16.99
CA HIS A 150 -5.35 -11.86 17.81
C HIS A 150 -6.54 -11.09 17.21
N TRP A 151 -6.99 -11.44 15.99
CA TRP A 151 -8.15 -10.80 15.39
C TRP A 151 -9.43 -11.18 16.11
N SER A 152 -10.36 -10.22 16.21
CA SER A 152 -11.73 -10.51 16.62
C SER A 152 -12.43 -11.37 15.56
N GLY A 153 -13.39 -12.21 15.98
CA GLY A 153 -14.20 -12.99 15.03
C GLY A 153 -14.87 -12.12 13.96
N PHE A 154 -15.31 -10.92 14.32
CA PHE A 154 -15.91 -9.97 13.39
C PHE A 154 -14.93 -9.48 12.30
N HIS A 155 -13.64 -9.29 12.64
CA HIS A 155 -12.64 -8.94 11.64
C HIS A 155 -12.37 -10.08 10.67
N GLN A 156 -12.29 -11.30 11.20
CA GLN A 156 -12.10 -12.51 10.40
C GLN A 156 -13.24 -12.73 9.41
N GLU A 157 -14.50 -12.52 9.82
CA GLU A 157 -15.65 -12.62 8.92
C GLU A 157 -15.57 -11.61 7.77
N LYS A 158 -15.15 -10.38 8.05
CA LYS A 158 -14.93 -9.36 7.00
C LYS A 158 -13.86 -9.76 6.00
N VAL A 159 -12.74 -10.32 6.47
CA VAL A 159 -11.67 -10.81 5.59
C VAL A 159 -12.18 -11.94 4.70
N LEU A 160 -12.86 -12.93 5.26
CA LEU A 160 -13.43 -14.03 4.48
C LEU A 160 -14.42 -13.53 3.42
N TYR A 161 -15.31 -12.61 3.79
CA TYR A 161 -16.24 -11.99 2.84
C TYR A 161 -15.51 -11.25 1.71
N LEU A 162 -14.46 -10.47 2.05
CA LEU A 162 -13.65 -9.74 1.08
C LEU A 162 -12.97 -10.69 0.09
N VAL A 163 -12.32 -11.74 0.59
CA VAL A 163 -11.64 -12.74 -0.23
C VAL A 163 -12.63 -13.42 -1.19
N GLU A 164 -13.79 -13.86 -0.71
CA GLU A 164 -14.83 -14.46 -1.55
C GLU A 164 -15.36 -13.48 -2.61
N LYS A 165 -15.59 -12.22 -2.23
CA LYS A 165 -16.04 -11.19 -3.17
C LYS A 165 -15.02 -10.94 -4.29
N LEU A 166 -13.73 -10.87 -3.96
CA LEU A 166 -12.66 -10.66 -4.94
C LEU A 166 -12.45 -11.88 -5.83
N LYS A 167 -12.45 -13.08 -5.26
CA LYS A 167 -12.27 -14.34 -6.00
C LYS A 167 -13.25 -14.52 -7.14
N TYR A 168 -14.47 -14.02 -7.01
CA TYR A 168 -15.50 -14.10 -8.02
C TYR A 168 -15.77 -12.77 -8.73
N HIS A 169 -14.85 -11.79 -8.60
CA HIS A 169 -15.04 -10.51 -9.29
C HIS A 169 -14.87 -10.67 -10.80
N PRO A 170 -15.85 -10.21 -11.63
CA PRO A 170 -15.84 -10.49 -13.07
C PRO A 170 -14.68 -9.83 -13.83
N ASP A 171 -14.15 -8.72 -13.32
CA ASP A 171 -13.15 -7.90 -14.01
C ASP A 171 -11.72 -8.11 -13.47
N PHE A 172 -11.52 -8.99 -12.46
CA PHE A 172 -10.21 -9.25 -11.87
C PHE A 172 -9.87 -10.74 -11.86
N PHE A 173 -8.60 -11.04 -12.12
CA PHE A 173 -8.01 -12.35 -11.86
C PHE A 173 -7.39 -12.34 -10.46
N THR A 174 -7.70 -13.32 -9.62
CA THR A 174 -7.21 -13.44 -8.23
C THR A 174 -6.52 -14.79 -8.01
#